data_39cdf8756f8d912b8bdf15704a92b2fa
#
_entry.id   39cdf8756f8d912b8bdf15704a92b2fa
#
_cell.length_a   1.000
_cell.length_b   1.000
_cell.length_c   1.000
_cell.angle_alpha   90.00
_cell.angle_beta   90.00
_cell.angle_gamma   90.00
#
_symmetry.space_group_name_H-M   'P 1'
#
loop_
_entity.id
_entity.type
_entity.pdbx_description
1 polymer ?
#
loop_
_entity_poly.entity_id
_entity_poly.type
_entity_poly.pdbx_seq_one_letter_code
_entity_poly.pdbx_strand_id
1 'polypeptide(L)'
;NKVAVDNTMKVTVCRKEHFNAAHRLHNAAWTAEQNSAVFGLCNNPNYHGHNYELIVKLTGTVDPDTGYVYDMKKLSDLVKEEVVNKFDHKNLNLDTEEFRELNPTAENIAVVIWNKLRKRINSDYELAVTLYETERNFVEYNG
;
A
#
# COMPACT_ATOMS: atom_id res chain seq x y z
N ASN A 1 -19.20 -13.40 -33.99
CA ASN A 1 -19.20 -12.06 -33.44
C ASN A 1 -17.90 -11.77 -32.72
N LYS A 2 -17.06 -10.93 -33.31
CA LYS A 2 -15.83 -10.48 -32.68
C LYS A 2 -16.16 -9.27 -31.79
N VAL A 3 -15.82 -9.38 -30.50
CA VAL A 3 -15.83 -8.23 -29.60
C VAL A 3 -14.53 -7.48 -29.85
N ALA A 4 -14.62 -6.27 -30.37
CA ALA A 4 -13.44 -5.42 -30.55
C ALA A 4 -13.16 -4.69 -29.24
N VAL A 5 -11.92 -4.77 -28.78
CA VAL A 5 -11.42 -3.93 -27.70
C VAL A 5 -10.99 -2.60 -28.33
N ASP A 6 -11.58 -1.50 -27.88
CA ASP A 6 -11.25 -0.16 -28.35
C ASP A 6 -10.63 0.68 -27.21
N ASN A 7 -10.16 1.88 -27.57
CA ASN A 7 -9.47 2.77 -26.62
C ASN A 7 -10.41 3.47 -25.62
N THR A 8 -11.70 3.17 -25.64
CA THR A 8 -12.65 3.65 -24.62
C THR A 8 -12.83 2.63 -23.50
N MET A 9 -12.45 1.39 -23.74
CA MET A 9 -12.58 0.30 -22.76
C MET A 9 -11.47 0.38 -21.73
N LYS A 10 -11.88 0.47 -20.48
CA LYS A 10 -10.97 0.49 -19.34
C LYS A 10 -10.96 -0.85 -18.62
N VAL A 11 -9.78 -1.31 -18.31
CA VAL A 11 -9.57 -2.55 -17.56
C VAL A 11 -8.71 -2.24 -16.36
N THR A 12 -9.02 -2.86 -15.23
CA THR A 12 -8.20 -2.77 -14.03
C THR A 12 -7.32 -3.99 -13.93
N VAL A 13 -6.02 -3.77 -13.90
CA VAL A 13 -5.03 -4.82 -13.64
C VAL A 13 -4.54 -4.70 -12.21
N CYS A 14 -4.28 -5.84 -11.57
CA CYS A 14 -3.94 -5.89 -10.16
C CYS A 14 -2.68 -6.70 -9.95
N ARG A 15 -1.79 -6.19 -9.08
CA ARG A 15 -0.58 -6.90 -8.64
C ARG A 15 -0.63 -7.05 -7.12
N LYS A 16 -0.43 -8.27 -6.66
CA LYS A 16 -0.28 -8.56 -5.23
C LYS A 16 1.19 -8.65 -4.87
N GLU A 17 1.55 -8.01 -3.79
CA GLU A 17 2.85 -8.16 -3.14
C GLU A 17 2.61 -8.27 -1.63
N HIS A 18 3.57 -8.79 -0.91
CA HIS A 18 3.49 -8.88 0.54
C HIS A 18 4.78 -8.39 1.19
N PHE A 19 4.66 -7.93 2.42
CA PHE A 19 5.80 -7.60 3.26
C PHE A 19 5.44 -7.86 4.73
N ASN A 20 6.46 -8.22 5.49
CA ASN A 20 6.34 -8.43 6.93
C ASN A 20 6.96 -7.24 7.64
N ALA A 21 6.21 -6.59 8.51
CA ALA A 21 6.70 -5.42 9.24
C ALA A 21 6.13 -5.37 10.64
N ALA A 22 6.91 -4.80 11.54
CA ALA A 22 6.48 -4.52 12.90
C ALA A 22 6.11 -3.05 13.05
N HIS A 23 5.18 -2.76 13.94
CA HIS A 23 4.79 -1.39 14.27
C HIS A 23 4.24 -1.28 15.69
N ARG A 24 4.07 -0.05 16.10
CA ARG A 24 3.39 0.34 17.32
C ARG A 24 2.52 1.54 17.03
N LEU A 25 1.29 1.54 17.49
CA LEU A 25 0.40 2.70 17.41
C LEU A 25 0.55 3.52 18.68
N HIS A 26 0.96 4.77 18.52
CA HIS A 26 1.28 5.63 19.64
C HIS A 26 1.16 7.10 19.25
N ASN A 27 0.64 7.92 20.17
CA ASN A 27 0.65 9.37 20.03
C ASN A 27 1.51 9.95 21.16
N ALA A 28 2.67 10.49 20.82
CA ALA A 28 3.63 11.02 21.79
C ALA A 28 3.11 12.24 22.56
N ALA A 29 2.09 12.95 22.02
CA ALA A 29 1.48 14.08 22.69
C ALA A 29 0.47 13.67 23.78
N TRP A 30 0.09 12.40 23.83
CA TRP A 30 -0.88 11.88 24.79
C TRP A 30 -0.18 11.25 25.99
N THR A 31 -0.94 11.11 27.09
CA THR A 31 -0.48 10.34 28.24
C THR A 31 -0.43 8.84 27.95
N ALA A 32 0.28 8.10 28.79
CA ALA A 32 0.31 6.64 28.67
C ALA A 32 -1.10 6.03 28.79
N GLU A 33 -1.93 6.56 29.69
CA GLU A 33 -3.29 6.11 29.87
C GLU A 33 -4.17 6.34 28.65
N GLN A 34 -4.04 7.50 28.00
CA GLN A 34 -4.77 7.82 26.77
C GLN A 34 -4.35 6.90 25.62
N ASN A 35 -3.04 6.67 25.48
CA ASN A 35 -2.53 5.75 24.45
C ASN A 35 -3.05 4.32 24.67
N SER A 36 -3.00 3.85 25.89
CA SER A 36 -3.50 2.51 26.22
C SER A 36 -5.01 2.38 26.02
N ALA A 37 -5.78 3.42 26.37
CA ALA A 37 -7.23 3.41 26.20
C ALA A 37 -7.65 3.39 24.72
N VAL A 38 -6.94 4.13 23.86
CA VAL A 38 -7.31 4.25 22.44
C VAL A 38 -6.76 3.09 21.63
N PHE A 39 -5.49 2.74 21.82
CA PHE A 39 -4.81 1.76 20.96
C PHE A 39 -4.78 0.35 21.55
N GLY A 40 -5.01 0.19 22.84
CA GLY A 40 -5.00 -1.11 23.50
C GLY A 40 -3.69 -1.86 23.28
N LEU A 41 -3.78 -3.11 22.84
CA LEU A 41 -2.60 -3.96 22.60
C LEU A 41 -1.71 -3.42 21.47
N CYS A 42 -2.24 -2.62 20.56
CA CYS A 42 -1.45 -2.01 19.50
C CYS A 42 -0.46 -0.96 20.01
N ASN A 43 -0.62 -0.51 21.25
CA ASN A 43 0.31 0.39 21.93
C ASN A 43 1.43 -0.31 22.67
N ASN A 44 1.52 -1.63 22.64
CA ASN A 44 2.58 -2.38 23.34
C ASN A 44 3.95 -1.78 23.01
N PRO A 45 4.75 -1.38 24.02
CA PRO A 45 6.05 -0.76 23.81
C PRO A 45 7.08 -1.66 23.13
N ASN A 46 6.86 -2.97 23.10
CA ASN A 46 7.74 -3.92 22.44
C ASN A 46 7.32 -4.21 21.00
N TYR A 47 6.33 -3.46 20.47
CA TYR A 47 5.84 -3.60 19.10
C TYR A 47 5.09 -4.92 18.86
N HIS A 48 4.54 -5.06 17.68
CA HIS A 48 3.96 -6.29 17.14
C HIS A 48 4.08 -6.27 15.64
N GLY A 49 3.97 -7.42 15.00
CA GLY A 49 4.17 -7.56 13.56
C GLY A 49 2.97 -8.11 12.84
N HIS A 50 2.91 -7.80 11.55
CA HIS A 50 1.89 -8.31 10.64
C HIS A 50 2.52 -8.77 9.33
N ASN A 51 1.88 -9.75 8.71
CA ASN A 51 2.10 -10.11 7.32
C ASN A 51 1.14 -9.28 6.47
N TYR A 52 1.63 -8.15 5.97
CA TYR A 52 0.83 -7.27 5.14
C TYR A 52 0.70 -7.83 3.73
N GLU A 53 -0.49 -7.78 3.18
CA GLU A 53 -0.73 -8.07 1.77
C GLU A 53 -1.18 -6.78 1.08
N LEU A 54 -0.47 -6.44 0.01
CA LEU A 54 -0.74 -5.23 -0.77
C LEU A 54 -1.27 -5.62 -2.14
N ILE A 55 -2.37 -5.00 -2.55
CA ILE A 55 -2.87 -5.09 -3.91
C ILE A 55 -2.77 -3.71 -4.55
N VAL A 56 -1.98 -3.61 -5.61
CA VAL A 56 -1.88 -2.40 -6.42
C VAL A 56 -2.75 -2.57 -7.64
N LYS A 57 -3.67 -1.62 -7.86
CA LYS A 57 -4.65 -1.65 -8.94
C LYS A 57 -4.42 -0.48 -9.86
N LEU A 58 -4.25 -0.76 -11.15
CA LEU A 58 -4.14 0.25 -12.20
C LEU A 58 -5.28 0.08 -13.18
N THR A 59 -6.01 1.17 -13.43
CA THR A 59 -7.10 1.19 -14.42
C THR A 59 -6.72 2.10 -15.56
N GLY A 60 -6.84 1.60 -16.76
CA GLY A 60 -6.53 2.34 -17.98
C GLY A 60 -7.07 1.64 -19.20
N THR A 61 -6.80 2.21 -20.35
CA THR A 61 -7.18 1.63 -21.65
C THR A 61 -6.21 0.55 -22.07
N VAL A 62 -6.70 -0.43 -22.78
CA VAL A 62 -5.85 -1.49 -23.33
C VAL A 62 -5.11 -0.96 -24.55
N ASP A 63 -3.77 -1.09 -24.54
CA ASP A 63 -2.94 -0.76 -25.70
C ASP A 63 -3.25 -1.76 -26.82
N PRO A 64 -3.65 -1.30 -28.01
CA PRO A 64 -4.01 -2.21 -29.10
C PRO A 64 -2.83 -3.01 -29.66
N ASP A 65 -1.62 -2.52 -29.47
CA ASP A 65 -0.42 -3.21 -29.98
C ASP A 65 0.08 -4.32 -29.06
N THR A 66 0.02 -4.09 -27.75
CA THR A 66 0.49 -5.04 -26.73
C THR A 66 -0.62 -5.88 -26.13
N GLY A 67 -1.84 -5.36 -26.08
CA GLY A 67 -2.92 -5.96 -25.31
C GLY A 67 -2.83 -5.69 -23.81
N TYR A 68 -1.89 -4.84 -23.37
CA TYR A 68 -1.69 -4.51 -21.97
C TYR A 68 -2.38 -3.21 -21.59
N VAL A 69 -2.84 -3.11 -20.35
CA VAL A 69 -3.05 -1.82 -19.68
C VAL A 69 -1.70 -1.29 -19.20
N TYR A 70 -0.95 -2.14 -18.55
CA TYR A 70 0.38 -1.83 -17.99
C TYR A 70 1.21 -3.10 -17.94
N ASP A 71 2.51 -3.00 -18.19
CA ASP A 71 3.41 -4.15 -18.08
C ASP A 71 3.51 -4.59 -16.63
N MET A 72 3.00 -5.79 -16.33
CA MET A 72 2.91 -6.30 -14.96
C MET A 72 4.26 -6.59 -14.34
N LYS A 73 5.27 -6.92 -15.15
CA LYS A 73 6.64 -7.09 -14.65
C LYS A 73 7.21 -5.74 -14.18
N LYS A 74 6.99 -4.69 -14.96
CA LYS A 74 7.38 -3.33 -14.57
C LYS A 74 6.66 -2.90 -13.30
N LEU A 75 5.37 -3.19 -13.18
CA LEU A 75 4.61 -2.87 -11.99
C LEU A 75 5.15 -3.61 -10.76
N SER A 76 5.43 -4.90 -10.90
CA SER A 76 6.02 -5.69 -9.82
C SER A 76 7.37 -5.11 -9.38
N ASP A 77 8.25 -4.80 -10.31
CA ASP A 77 9.57 -4.24 -10.01
C ASP A 77 9.44 -2.89 -9.31
N LEU A 78 8.54 -2.04 -9.77
CA LEU A 78 8.26 -0.75 -9.17
C LEU A 78 7.74 -0.86 -7.73
N VAL A 79 6.79 -1.75 -7.50
CA VAL A 79 6.22 -1.97 -6.16
C VAL A 79 7.28 -2.54 -5.21
N LYS A 80 8.10 -3.45 -5.68
CA LYS A 80 9.21 -3.97 -4.86
C LYS A 80 10.21 -2.89 -4.51
N GLU A 81 10.60 -2.08 -5.48
CA GLU A 81 11.58 -1.01 -5.29
C GLU A 81 11.07 0.08 -4.33
N GLU A 82 9.83 0.52 -4.49
CA GLU A 82 9.28 1.65 -3.73
C GLU A 82 8.69 1.23 -2.38
N VAL A 83 8.20 0.02 -2.26
CA VAL A 83 7.41 -0.41 -1.09
C VAL A 83 8.05 -1.61 -0.39
N VAL A 84 8.12 -2.76 -1.07
CA VAL A 84 8.50 -4.02 -0.40
C VAL A 84 9.92 -3.93 0.16
N ASN A 85 10.88 -3.47 -0.62
CA ASN A 85 12.28 -3.36 -0.19
C ASN A 85 12.48 -2.31 0.91
N LYS A 86 11.53 -1.38 1.05
CA LYS A 86 11.59 -0.33 2.08
C LYS A 86 10.99 -0.77 3.41
N PHE A 87 10.00 -1.65 3.39
CA PHE A 87 9.20 -2.00 4.56
C PHE A 87 9.37 -3.43 5.04
N ASP A 88 9.73 -4.35 4.14
CA ASP A 88 9.84 -5.75 4.49
C ASP A 88 10.95 -6.02 5.51
N HIS A 89 10.62 -6.77 6.54
CA HIS A 89 11.51 -7.07 7.67
C HIS A 89 11.96 -5.82 8.45
N LYS A 90 11.16 -4.77 8.43
CA LYS A 90 11.45 -3.51 9.13
C LYS A 90 10.51 -3.30 10.31
N ASN A 91 10.98 -2.54 11.28
CA ASN A 91 10.12 -1.88 12.25
C ASN A 91 9.76 -0.52 11.67
N LEU A 92 8.49 -0.31 11.34
CA LEU A 92 8.07 0.90 10.64
C LEU A 92 8.32 2.18 11.45
N ASN A 93 8.16 2.10 12.76
CA ASN A 93 8.38 3.24 13.66
C ASN A 93 9.86 3.63 13.76
N LEU A 94 10.76 2.65 13.76
CA LEU A 94 12.17 2.85 14.08
C LEU A 94 13.07 2.89 12.84
N ASP A 95 12.72 2.14 11.79
CA ASP A 95 13.61 1.88 10.66
C ASP A 95 13.23 2.61 9.38
N THR A 96 12.15 3.41 9.39
CA THR A 96 11.68 4.10 8.20
C THR A 96 11.56 5.60 8.43
N GLU A 97 11.89 6.39 7.39
CA GLU A 97 11.69 7.83 7.40
C GLU A 97 10.19 8.18 7.36
N GLU A 98 9.41 7.42 6.58
CA GLU A 98 8.01 7.71 6.31
C GLU A 98 7.16 7.72 7.58
N PHE A 99 7.51 6.88 8.56
CA PHE A 99 6.71 6.72 9.78
C PHE A 99 7.42 7.25 11.04
N ARG A 100 8.46 8.05 10.87
CA ARG A 100 9.16 8.63 12.01
C ARG A 100 8.25 9.52 12.85
N GLU A 101 7.40 10.32 12.19
CA GLU A 101 6.45 11.22 12.83
C GLU A 101 4.99 10.93 12.45
N LEU A 102 4.76 9.90 11.67
CA LEU A 102 3.44 9.47 11.23
C LEU A 102 3.10 8.13 11.86
N ASN A 103 1.97 8.06 12.53
CA ASN A 103 1.50 6.82 13.15
C ASN A 103 1.26 5.75 12.08
N PRO A 104 1.93 4.60 12.13
CA PRO A 104 1.86 3.60 11.06
C PRO A 104 0.61 2.71 11.15
N THR A 105 -0.56 3.33 11.15
CA THR A 105 -1.83 2.64 10.98
C THR A 105 -1.94 2.09 9.55
N ALA A 106 -2.78 1.10 9.33
CA ALA A 106 -3.02 0.59 7.98
C ALA A 106 -3.46 1.72 7.03
N GLU A 107 -4.28 2.65 7.52
CA GLU A 107 -4.74 3.81 6.76
C GLU A 107 -3.56 4.67 6.30
N ASN A 108 -2.70 5.07 7.21
CA ASN A 108 -1.55 5.91 6.90
C ASN A 108 -0.52 5.18 6.02
N ILE A 109 -0.33 3.89 6.24
CA ILE A 109 0.56 3.07 5.39
C ILE A 109 0.03 3.06 3.95
N ALA A 110 -1.27 2.85 3.77
CA ALA A 110 -1.87 2.84 2.43
C ALA A 110 -1.70 4.18 1.70
N VAL A 111 -1.89 5.30 2.40
CA VAL A 111 -1.68 6.64 1.83
C VAL A 111 -0.23 6.85 1.42
N VAL A 112 0.72 6.46 2.27
CA VAL A 112 2.15 6.56 1.98
C VAL A 112 2.52 5.73 0.75
N ILE A 113 2.04 4.50 0.68
CA ILE A 113 2.27 3.61 -0.47
C ILE A 113 1.71 4.23 -1.75
N TRP A 114 0.47 4.70 -1.72
CA TRP A 114 -0.16 5.32 -2.87
C TRP A 114 0.64 6.52 -3.38
N ASN A 115 1.06 7.40 -2.47
CA ASN A 115 1.84 8.59 -2.85
C ASN A 115 3.18 8.22 -3.48
N LYS A 116 3.87 7.19 -2.96
CA LYS A 116 5.12 6.71 -3.55
C LYS A 116 4.90 6.19 -4.97
N LEU A 117 3.87 5.41 -5.18
CA LEU A 117 3.57 4.81 -6.49
C LEU A 117 3.07 5.86 -7.47
N ARG A 118 2.23 6.81 -7.03
CA ARG A 118 1.70 7.87 -7.90
C ARG A 118 2.80 8.70 -8.55
N LYS A 119 3.89 8.96 -7.85
CA LYS A 119 5.04 9.71 -8.38
C LYS A 119 5.75 9.01 -9.54
N ARG A 120 5.65 7.69 -9.61
CA ARG A 120 6.34 6.85 -10.58
C ARG A 120 5.42 6.35 -11.70
N ILE A 121 4.12 6.46 -11.54
CA ILE A 121 3.11 5.96 -12.49
C ILE A 121 2.41 7.15 -13.12
N ASN A 122 2.30 7.13 -14.47
CA ASN A 122 1.67 8.20 -15.24
C ASN A 122 0.24 8.43 -14.76
N SER A 123 -0.16 9.70 -14.68
CA SER A 123 -1.48 10.13 -14.23
C SER A 123 -2.64 9.69 -15.14
N ASP A 124 -2.34 9.21 -16.36
CA ASP A 124 -3.34 8.63 -17.24
C ASP A 124 -3.96 7.34 -16.68
N TYR A 125 -3.25 6.67 -15.77
CA TYR A 125 -3.77 5.51 -15.07
C TYR A 125 -4.44 5.92 -13.77
N GLU A 126 -5.62 5.37 -13.51
CA GLU A 126 -6.22 5.44 -12.17
C GLU A 126 -5.47 4.47 -11.26
N LEU A 127 -5.07 4.93 -10.10
CA LEU A 127 -4.30 4.15 -9.13
C LEU A 127 -5.09 3.98 -7.84
N ALA A 128 -5.21 2.74 -7.41
CA ALA A 128 -5.76 2.42 -6.10
C ALA A 128 -4.86 1.38 -5.41
N VAL A 129 -4.83 1.40 -4.10
CA VAL A 129 -4.15 0.39 -3.30
C VAL A 129 -5.11 -0.17 -2.27
N THR A 130 -5.02 -1.48 -2.05
CA THR A 130 -5.70 -2.19 -0.98
C THR A 130 -4.62 -2.81 -0.10
N LEU A 131 -4.65 -2.51 1.19
CA LEU A 131 -3.68 -3.02 2.15
C LEU A 131 -4.38 -3.83 3.21
N TYR A 132 -4.03 -5.12 3.29
CA TYR A 132 -4.47 -6.02 4.34
C TYR A 132 -3.44 -6.00 5.45
N GLU A 133 -3.84 -5.55 6.64
CA GLU A 133 -3.02 -5.68 7.85
C GLU A 133 -3.15 -7.10 8.41
N THR A 134 -4.36 -7.64 8.40
CA THR A 134 -4.69 -9.03 8.70
C THR A 134 -5.58 -9.56 7.58
N GLU A 135 -5.91 -10.85 7.60
CA GLU A 135 -6.85 -11.43 6.64
C GLU A 135 -8.24 -10.79 6.71
N ARG A 136 -8.60 -10.21 7.85
CA ARG A 136 -9.93 -9.64 8.12
C ARG A 136 -10.00 -8.13 8.03
N ASN A 137 -8.90 -7.45 8.30
CA ASN A 137 -8.87 -5.99 8.34
C ASN A 137 -8.02 -5.46 7.21
N PHE A 138 -8.63 -4.68 6.35
CA PHE A 138 -7.97 -4.07 5.23
C PHE A 138 -8.53 -2.69 4.94
N VAL A 139 -7.74 -1.88 4.26
CA VAL A 139 -8.09 -0.51 3.87
C VAL A 139 -7.88 -0.34 2.38
N GLU A 140 -8.58 0.59 1.78
CA GLU A 140 -8.40 0.97 0.38
C GLU A 140 -8.21 2.49 0.28
N TYR A 141 -7.32 2.91 -0.61
CA TYR A 141 -7.08 4.31 -0.90
C TYR A 141 -6.82 4.51 -2.40
N ASN A 142 -7.51 5.47 -2.98
CA ASN A 142 -7.43 5.75 -4.42
C ASN A 142 -7.08 7.21 -4.76
N GLY A 143 -6.56 7.92 -3.80
CA GLY A 143 -6.16 9.30 -3.99
C GLY A 143 -7.18 10.34 -3.61
#